data_8c91a97f4a570e015d389e8533765a13
#
_entry.id   8c91a97f4a570e015d389e8533765a13
#
_cell.length_a   1.000
_cell.length_b   1.000
_cell.length_c   1.000
_cell.angle_alpha   90.00
_cell.angle_beta   90.00
_cell.angle_gamma   90.00
#
_symmetry.space_group_name_H-M   'P 1'
#
loop_
_entity.id
_entity.type
_entity.pdbx_description
1 polymer ?
#
loop_
_entity_poly.entity_id
_entity_poly.type
_entity_poly.pdbx_seq_one_letter_code
_entity_poly.pdbx_strand_id
1 'polypeptide(L)'
;MIDSSVLIAGERGELDLDTILERDAHTELALSAITVSELLHGVHRTNTESRRTRREAFVEAILTSFPIISFDFVAARTHARLWARLLSKGRTIGAHDLLIAATAISRGLGVVTRDQRSFPDIPGLSVDVW
;
A
#
# COMPACT_ATOMS: atom_id res chain seq x y z
N MET A 1 6.36 -1.79 -3.55
CA MET A 1 5.39 -1.93 -2.44
C MET A 1 4.00 -1.74 -2.99
N ILE A 2 3.08 -2.65 -2.66
CA ILE A 2 1.70 -2.63 -3.19
C ILE A 2 0.81 -1.84 -2.23
N ASP A 3 0.06 -0.87 -2.78
CA ASP A 3 -0.95 -0.12 -2.05
C ASP A 3 -2.28 -0.90 -1.96
N SER A 4 -3.06 -0.67 -0.91
CA SER A 4 -4.34 -1.33 -0.67
C SER A 4 -5.34 -1.18 -1.82
N SER A 5 -5.30 -0.08 -2.57
CA SER A 5 -6.20 0.17 -3.70
C SER A 5 -6.06 -0.88 -4.81
N VAL A 6 -4.86 -1.40 -5.05
CA VAL A 6 -4.60 -2.46 -6.03
C VAL A 6 -5.21 -3.77 -5.56
N LEU A 7 -5.00 -4.14 -4.31
CA LEU A 7 -5.49 -5.40 -3.73
C LEU A 7 -7.02 -5.41 -3.64
N ILE A 8 -7.62 -4.27 -3.23
CA ILE A 8 -9.07 -4.12 -3.18
C ILE A 8 -9.69 -4.22 -4.58
N ALA A 9 -9.04 -3.66 -5.60
CA ALA A 9 -9.49 -3.81 -6.98
C ALA A 9 -9.44 -5.26 -7.45
N GLY A 10 -8.41 -6.00 -7.05
CA GLY A 10 -8.32 -7.45 -7.30
C GLY A 10 -9.44 -8.22 -6.60
N GLU A 11 -9.72 -7.95 -5.32
CA GLU A 11 -10.83 -8.56 -4.58
C GLU A 11 -12.18 -8.35 -5.28
N ARG A 12 -12.37 -7.18 -5.87
CA ARG A 12 -13.61 -6.81 -6.58
C ARG A 12 -13.69 -7.33 -8.02
N GLY A 13 -12.63 -7.98 -8.52
CA GLY A 13 -12.56 -8.41 -9.91
C GLY A 13 -12.40 -7.27 -10.93
N GLU A 14 -12.03 -6.08 -10.47
CA GLU A 14 -11.74 -4.92 -11.33
C GLU A 14 -10.32 -4.98 -11.91
N LEU A 15 -9.49 -5.83 -11.35
CA LEU A 15 -8.10 -6.05 -11.74
C LEU A 15 -7.78 -7.56 -11.67
N ASP A 16 -7.22 -8.11 -12.72
CA ASP A 16 -6.72 -9.49 -12.73
C ASP A 16 -5.34 -9.53 -12.08
N LEU A 17 -5.34 -9.69 -10.76
CA LEU A 17 -4.11 -9.73 -9.96
C LEU A 17 -3.20 -10.89 -10.35
N ASP A 18 -3.75 -12.06 -10.62
CA ASP A 18 -2.96 -13.25 -10.93
C ASP A 18 -2.16 -13.04 -12.23
N THR A 19 -2.83 -12.58 -13.30
CA THR A 19 -2.14 -12.24 -14.56
C THR A 19 -1.07 -11.16 -14.37
N ILE A 20 -1.34 -10.14 -13.56
CA ILE A 20 -0.37 -9.06 -13.33
C ILE A 20 0.82 -9.55 -12.52
N LEU A 21 0.59 -10.34 -11.48
CA LEU A 21 1.65 -10.91 -10.65
C LEU A 21 2.52 -11.90 -11.44
N GLU A 22 1.93 -12.67 -12.35
CA GLU A 22 2.68 -13.54 -13.25
C GLU A 22 3.55 -12.75 -14.24
N ARG A 23 3.02 -11.67 -14.82
CA ARG A 23 3.77 -10.77 -15.72
C ARG A 23 4.97 -10.15 -15.01
N ASP A 24 4.78 -9.75 -13.76
CA ASP A 24 5.79 -9.06 -12.96
C ASP A 24 6.49 -10.02 -11.97
N ALA A 25 6.52 -11.34 -12.26
CA ALA A 25 7.06 -12.39 -11.38
C ALA A 25 8.53 -12.19 -10.96
N HIS A 26 9.28 -11.36 -11.68
CA HIS A 26 10.66 -11.00 -11.33
C HIS A 26 10.77 -9.74 -10.45
N THR A 27 9.64 -9.08 -10.18
CA THR A 27 9.60 -7.88 -9.34
C THR A 27 9.38 -8.28 -7.88
N GLU A 28 10.26 -7.84 -7.00
CA GLU A 28 10.08 -8.04 -5.57
C GLU A 28 8.93 -7.16 -5.07
N LEU A 29 7.81 -7.79 -4.75
CA LEU A 29 6.62 -7.13 -4.23
C LEU A 29 6.54 -7.31 -2.71
N ALA A 30 6.08 -6.28 -2.02
CA ALA A 30 5.93 -6.26 -0.56
C ALA A 30 4.74 -5.40 -0.14
N LEU A 31 4.25 -5.63 1.07
CA LEU A 31 3.24 -4.79 1.72
C LEU A 31 3.88 -3.94 2.82
N SER A 32 3.32 -2.76 3.06
CA SER A 32 3.61 -2.04 4.30
C SER A 32 2.72 -2.53 5.44
N ALA A 33 3.18 -2.42 6.67
CA ALA A 33 2.33 -2.68 7.85
C ALA A 33 1.08 -1.78 7.87
N ILE A 34 1.16 -0.59 7.28
CA ILE A 34 0.01 0.33 7.15
C ILE A 34 -1.01 -0.22 6.14
N THR A 35 -0.56 -0.72 5.00
CA THR A 35 -1.44 -1.40 4.03
C THR A 35 -2.15 -2.60 4.66
N VAL A 36 -1.41 -3.39 5.46
CA VAL A 36 -2.00 -4.51 6.23
C VAL A 36 -3.10 -4.02 7.16
N SER A 37 -2.86 -2.93 7.90
CA SER A 37 -3.86 -2.31 8.78
C SER A 37 -5.10 -1.88 8.02
N GLU A 38 -4.97 -1.29 6.84
CA GLU A 38 -6.10 -0.89 5.99
C GLU A 38 -6.93 -2.09 5.52
N LEU A 39 -6.27 -3.16 5.08
CA LEU A 39 -6.94 -4.39 4.64
C LEU A 39 -7.71 -5.04 5.80
N LEU A 40 -7.10 -5.18 6.96
CA LEU A 40 -7.73 -5.74 8.16
C LEU A 40 -8.86 -4.84 8.67
N HIS A 41 -8.70 -3.53 8.61
CA HIS A 41 -9.80 -2.60 8.91
C HIS A 41 -11.00 -2.84 7.99
N GLY A 42 -10.75 -3.09 6.70
CA GLY A 42 -11.79 -3.46 5.74
C GLY A 42 -12.55 -4.73 6.15
N VAL A 43 -11.88 -5.74 6.73
CA VAL A 43 -12.53 -6.95 7.29
C VAL A 43 -13.46 -6.58 8.44
N HIS A 44 -12.97 -5.79 9.40
CA HIS A 44 -13.74 -5.40 10.59
C HIS A 44 -14.93 -4.48 10.28
N ARG A 45 -14.89 -3.78 9.15
CA ARG A 45 -16.00 -2.90 8.72
C ARG A 45 -17.13 -3.61 8.00
N THR A 46 -16.98 -4.88 7.66
CA THR A 46 -18.06 -5.61 6.97
C THR A 46 -19.28 -5.76 7.88
N ASN A 47 -20.46 -5.58 7.29
CA ASN A 47 -21.72 -5.55 8.00
C ASN A 47 -22.46 -6.89 8.03
N THR A 48 -21.96 -7.91 7.34
CA THR A 48 -22.50 -9.27 7.35
C THR A 48 -21.39 -10.29 7.61
N GLU A 49 -21.75 -11.38 8.31
CA GLU A 49 -20.80 -12.47 8.59
C GLU A 49 -20.27 -13.13 7.32
N SER A 50 -21.13 -13.36 6.33
CA SER A 50 -20.75 -13.94 5.05
C SER A 50 -19.70 -13.10 4.30
N ARG A 51 -19.90 -11.78 4.26
CA ARG A 51 -18.93 -10.86 3.63
C ARG A 51 -17.64 -10.79 4.42
N ARG A 52 -17.70 -10.79 5.74
CA ARG A 52 -16.53 -10.79 6.61
C ARG A 52 -15.68 -12.02 6.38
N THR A 53 -16.28 -13.21 6.41
CA THR A 53 -15.57 -14.49 6.19
C THR A 53 -14.86 -14.50 4.83
N ARG A 54 -15.53 -14.05 3.78
CA ARG A 54 -14.95 -14.00 2.43
C ARG A 54 -13.78 -13.01 2.34
N ARG A 55 -13.95 -11.81 2.89
CA ARG A 55 -12.91 -10.78 2.88
C ARG A 55 -11.73 -11.20 3.75
N GLU A 56 -11.97 -11.77 4.91
CA GLU A 56 -10.93 -12.28 5.79
C GLU A 56 -10.09 -13.36 5.10
N ALA A 57 -10.72 -14.32 4.42
CA ALA A 57 -10.01 -15.34 3.64
C ALA A 57 -9.14 -14.72 2.54
N PHE A 58 -9.64 -13.72 1.82
CA PHE A 58 -8.85 -12.99 0.82
C PHE A 58 -7.66 -12.27 1.45
N VAL A 59 -7.88 -11.51 2.53
CA VAL A 59 -6.82 -10.76 3.21
C VAL A 59 -5.76 -11.70 3.77
N GLU A 60 -6.13 -12.79 4.43
CA GLU A 60 -5.18 -13.77 4.95
C GLU A 60 -4.34 -14.40 3.84
N ALA A 61 -4.92 -14.71 2.68
CA ALA A 61 -4.18 -15.19 1.52
C ALA A 61 -3.14 -14.16 1.05
N ILE A 62 -3.49 -12.88 1.01
CA ILE A 62 -2.57 -11.78 0.67
C ILE A 62 -1.44 -11.69 1.70
N LEU A 63 -1.75 -11.71 3.00
CA LEU A 63 -0.76 -11.60 4.07
C LEU A 63 0.27 -12.76 4.08
N THR A 64 -0.13 -13.94 3.61
CA THR A 64 0.79 -15.08 3.46
C THR A 64 1.60 -15.06 2.18
N SER A 65 1.16 -14.31 1.16
CA SER A 65 1.79 -14.28 -0.17
C SER A 65 2.90 -13.24 -0.30
N PHE A 66 2.90 -12.19 0.52
CA PHE A 66 3.83 -11.08 0.40
C PHE A 66 4.58 -10.82 1.71
N PRO A 67 5.88 -10.45 1.64
CA PRO A 67 6.60 -9.96 2.82
C PRO A 67 5.98 -8.64 3.30
N ILE A 68 5.94 -8.48 4.63
CA ILE A 68 5.40 -7.30 5.29
C ILE A 68 6.55 -6.47 5.84
N ILE A 69 6.59 -5.19 5.46
CA ILE A 69 7.61 -4.24 5.89
C ILE A 69 7.02 -3.32 6.97
N SER A 70 7.65 -3.35 8.14
CA SER A 70 7.25 -2.52 9.28
C SER A 70 7.60 -1.04 9.05
N PHE A 71 6.78 -0.16 9.61
CA PHE A 71 7.16 1.24 9.80
C PHE A 71 8.13 1.31 10.98
N ASP A 72 9.42 1.25 10.68
CA ASP A 72 10.50 1.22 11.65
C ASP A 72 11.12 2.61 11.88
N PHE A 73 12.21 2.65 12.65
CA PHE A 73 12.91 3.90 12.97
C PHE A 73 13.48 4.59 11.71
N VAL A 74 13.97 3.84 10.73
CA VAL A 74 14.47 4.41 9.47
C VAL A 74 13.33 5.04 8.67
N ALA A 75 12.20 4.35 8.58
CA ALA A 75 10.99 4.87 7.96
C ALA A 75 10.46 6.12 8.68
N ALA A 76 10.52 6.16 10.01
CA ALA A 76 10.12 7.33 10.80
C ALA A 76 10.98 8.56 10.49
N ARG A 77 12.30 8.39 10.36
CA ARG A 77 13.20 9.48 9.94
C ARG A 77 12.89 9.98 8.54
N THR A 78 12.64 9.09 7.62
CA THR A 78 12.25 9.44 6.24
C THR A 78 10.90 10.16 6.23
N HIS A 79 9.93 9.67 6.99
CA HIS A 79 8.60 10.27 7.13
C HIS A 79 8.68 11.71 7.64
N ALA A 80 9.45 11.96 8.71
CA ALA A 80 9.58 13.28 9.29
C ALA A 80 10.14 14.32 8.29
N ARG A 81 11.17 13.96 7.52
CA ARG A 81 11.73 14.82 6.48
C ARG A 81 10.75 15.07 5.34
N LEU A 82 10.08 14.03 4.89
CA LEU A 82 9.12 14.08 3.80
C LEU A 82 7.92 14.97 4.17
N TRP A 83 7.39 14.77 5.35
CA TRP A 83 6.28 15.55 5.89
C TRP A 83 6.62 17.04 5.99
N ALA A 84 7.75 17.39 6.58
CA ALA A 84 8.22 18.77 6.67
C ALA A 84 8.39 19.42 5.28
N ARG A 85 8.95 18.68 4.32
CA ARG A 85 9.15 19.15 2.95
C ARG A 85 7.82 19.41 2.23
N LEU A 86 6.85 18.53 2.37
CA LEU A 86 5.52 18.69 1.77
C LEU A 86 4.78 19.89 2.37
N LEU A 87 4.79 20.04 3.70
CA LEU A 87 4.18 21.19 4.37
C LEU A 87 4.82 22.51 3.92
N SER A 88 6.14 22.56 3.77
CA SER A 88 6.83 23.78 3.31
C SER A 88 6.42 24.20 1.88
N LYS A 89 5.92 23.26 1.09
CA LYS A 89 5.40 23.47 -0.26
C LYS A 89 3.88 23.67 -0.30
N GLY A 90 3.22 23.73 0.85
CA GLY A 90 1.76 23.84 0.96
C GLY A 90 1.02 22.59 0.49
N ARG A 91 1.67 21.41 0.50
CA ARG A 91 1.08 20.16 0.03
C ARG A 91 0.67 19.28 1.18
N THR A 92 -0.55 18.72 1.09
CA THR A 92 -1.09 17.78 2.06
C THR A 92 -1.33 16.44 1.37
N ILE A 93 -0.72 15.40 1.94
CA ILE A 93 -0.92 14.00 1.53
C ILE A 93 -1.66 13.29 2.67
N GLY A 94 -2.51 12.31 2.35
CA GLY A 94 -3.18 11.48 3.34
C GLY A 94 -2.16 10.85 4.31
N ALA A 95 -2.52 10.77 5.60
CA ALA A 95 -1.58 10.32 6.63
C ALA A 95 -1.06 8.90 6.36
N HIS A 96 -1.92 7.97 5.96
CA HIS A 96 -1.53 6.60 5.63
C HIS A 96 -0.65 6.55 4.38
N ASP A 97 -1.01 7.27 3.32
CA ASP A 97 -0.23 7.33 2.07
C ASP A 97 1.19 7.83 2.34
N LEU A 98 1.33 8.82 3.21
CA LEU A 98 2.62 9.36 3.59
C LEU A 98 3.47 8.35 4.39
N LEU A 99 2.86 7.57 5.27
CA LEU A 99 3.54 6.49 6.01
C LEU A 99 3.97 5.36 5.07
N ILE A 100 3.12 4.97 4.12
CA ILE A 100 3.44 3.96 3.09
C ILE A 100 4.60 4.45 2.23
N ALA A 101 4.53 5.68 1.74
CA ALA A 101 5.58 6.28 0.93
C ALA A 101 6.92 6.36 1.66
N ALA A 102 6.93 6.78 2.92
CA ALA A 102 8.13 6.85 3.74
C ALA A 102 8.74 5.46 3.97
N THR A 103 7.91 4.43 4.18
CA THR A 103 8.37 3.05 4.30
C THR A 103 9.01 2.58 2.99
N ALA A 104 8.38 2.84 1.85
CA ALA A 104 8.90 2.48 0.54
C ALA A 104 10.25 3.16 0.27
N ILE A 105 10.32 4.48 0.42
CA ILE A 105 11.55 5.26 0.19
C ILE A 105 12.68 4.77 1.11
N SER A 106 12.41 4.47 2.38
CA SER A 106 13.41 3.99 3.33
C SER A 106 14.03 2.65 2.94
N ARG A 107 13.38 1.90 2.07
CA ARG A 107 13.82 0.59 1.55
C ARG A 107 14.27 0.62 0.10
N GLY A 108 14.30 1.81 -0.53
CA GLY A 108 14.62 1.93 -1.95
C GLY A 108 13.57 1.31 -2.88
N LEU A 109 12.32 1.21 -2.41
CA LEU A 109 11.21 0.64 -3.17
C LEU A 109 10.32 1.75 -3.75
N GLY A 110 9.67 1.45 -4.87
CA GLY A 110 8.55 2.22 -5.38
C GLY A 110 7.21 1.78 -4.79
N VAL A 111 6.15 2.47 -5.15
CA VAL A 111 4.76 2.12 -4.81
C VAL A 111 3.99 1.79 -6.08
N VAL A 112 3.26 0.68 -6.03
CA VAL A 112 2.26 0.31 -7.04
C VAL A 112 0.90 0.66 -6.49
N THR A 113 0.13 1.49 -7.19
CA THR A 113 -1.15 2.02 -6.72
C THR A 113 -2.14 2.21 -7.85
N ARG A 114 -3.41 2.38 -7.51
CA ARG A 114 -4.45 2.93 -8.40
C ARG A 114 -4.79 4.38 -8.08
N ASP A 115 -4.25 4.92 -7.00
CA ASP A 115 -4.42 6.32 -6.63
C ASP A 115 -3.42 7.20 -7.39
N GLN A 116 -3.93 7.92 -8.38
CA GLN A 116 -3.17 8.86 -9.20
C GLN A 116 -3.01 10.24 -8.56
N ARG A 117 -3.54 10.47 -7.37
CA ARG A 117 -3.57 11.79 -6.74
C ARG A 117 -2.51 11.96 -5.65
N SER A 118 -2.39 10.97 -4.75
CA SER A 118 -1.57 11.09 -3.55
C SER A 118 -0.10 10.79 -3.82
N PHE A 119 0.20 9.62 -4.39
CA PHE A 119 1.57 9.12 -4.49
C PHE A 119 2.44 9.80 -5.56
N PRO A 120 1.93 10.15 -6.77
CA PRO A 120 2.78 10.70 -7.84
C PRO A 120 3.47 12.01 -7.48
N ASP A 121 2.92 12.74 -6.54
CA ASP A 121 3.44 14.04 -6.12
C ASP A 121 4.44 13.97 -4.95
N ILE A 122 4.75 12.77 -4.46
CA ILE A 122 5.67 12.59 -3.34
C ILE A 122 7.12 12.61 -3.83
N PRO A 123 7.96 13.56 -3.34
CA PRO A 123 9.34 13.66 -3.79
C PRO A 123 10.16 12.42 -3.46
N GLY A 124 10.91 11.90 -4.43
CA GLY A 124 11.79 10.75 -4.25
C GLY A 124 11.11 9.39 -4.29
N LEU A 125 9.79 9.35 -4.55
CA LEU A 125 9.03 8.12 -4.69
C LEU A 125 8.87 7.74 -6.17
N SER A 126 9.24 6.52 -6.52
CA SER A 126 8.85 5.92 -7.80
C SER A 126 7.43 5.36 -7.67
N VAL A 127 6.57 5.67 -8.63
CA VAL A 127 5.16 5.24 -8.61
C VAL A 127 4.82 4.56 -9.91
N ASP A 128 4.22 3.39 -9.82
CA ASP A 128 3.64 2.65 -10.92
C ASP A 128 2.13 2.54 -10.72
N VAL A 129 1.36 2.89 -11.74
CA VAL A 129 -0.11 2.89 -11.67
C VAL A 129 -0.67 1.68 -12.41
N TRP A 130 -1.35 0.83 -11.66
CA TRP A 130 -1.95 -0.40 -12.19
C TRP A 130 -3.45 -0.29 -12.44
#